data_a822e70dbf30fa5ab34400d5293d6968
#
_entry.id   a822e70dbf30fa5ab34400d5293d6968
#
_cell.length_a   1.000
_cell.length_b   1.000
_cell.length_c   1.000
_cell.angle_alpha   90.00
_cell.angle_beta   90.00
_cell.angle_gamma   90.00
#
_symmetry.space_group_name_H-M   'P 1'
#
loop_
_entity.id
_entity.type
_entity.pdbx_description
1 polymer ?
#
loop_
_entity_poly.entity_id
_entity_poly.type
_entity_poly.pdbx_seq_one_letter_code
_entity_poly.pdbx_strand_id
1 'polypeptide(L)'
;VKKEKFLELNGFDESYLNGCEDVDLCLRFNRHGTSNYVVHDSIVIHVKGATEGRKRFNLRNSQILMERWGEQIKSNESVTDQRLHAVNYIYRGMIRPFSVNLWKWLEAVAIYLKIKKLF
;
A
#
# COMPACT_ATOMS: atom_id res chain seq x y z
N VAL A 1 -1.75 7.59 -17.05
CA VAL A 1 -0.72 6.85 -17.80
C VAL A 1 -0.97 7.00 -19.31
N LYS A 2 0.07 7.01 -20.14
CA LYS A 2 -0.08 6.98 -21.61
C LYS A 2 -0.56 5.60 -22.04
N LYS A 3 -1.51 5.56 -22.98
CA LYS A 3 -2.14 4.32 -23.47
C LYS A 3 -1.12 3.30 -24.01
N GLU A 4 -0.13 3.78 -24.76
CA GLU A 4 0.92 2.94 -25.34
C GLU A 4 1.70 2.22 -24.25
N LYS A 5 2.11 2.93 -23.20
CA LYS A 5 2.84 2.36 -22.06
C LYS A 5 2.00 1.38 -21.25
N PHE A 6 0.70 1.65 -21.11
CA PHE A 6 -0.22 0.73 -20.45
C PHE A 6 -0.34 -0.59 -21.22
N LEU A 7 -0.44 -0.52 -22.54
CA LEU A 7 -0.52 -1.69 -23.41
C LEU A 7 0.79 -2.46 -23.48
N GLU A 8 1.95 -1.76 -23.48
CA GLU A 8 3.29 -2.37 -23.44
C GLU A 8 3.48 -3.28 -22.22
N LEU A 9 2.84 -2.93 -21.09
CA LEU A 9 2.85 -3.72 -19.87
C LEU A 9 1.65 -4.69 -19.76
N ASN A 10 0.91 -4.94 -20.81
CA ASN A 10 -0.29 -5.78 -20.85
C ASN A 10 -1.41 -5.32 -19.90
N GLY A 11 -1.50 -4.01 -19.62
CA GLY A 11 -2.59 -3.47 -18.80
C GLY A 11 -2.62 -3.91 -17.34
N PHE A 12 -3.82 -4.01 -16.77
CA PHE A 12 -4.00 -4.57 -15.44
C PHE A 12 -3.88 -6.09 -15.44
N ASP A 13 -3.28 -6.64 -14.40
CA ASP A 13 -3.20 -8.09 -14.23
C ASP A 13 -4.53 -8.63 -13.69
N GLU A 14 -5.20 -9.47 -14.49
CA GLU A 14 -6.51 -10.03 -14.19
C GLU A 14 -6.49 -11.06 -13.04
N SER A 15 -5.32 -11.44 -12.54
CA SER A 15 -5.21 -12.25 -11.33
C SER A 15 -5.70 -11.51 -10.08
N TYR A 16 -5.72 -10.18 -10.10
CA TYR A 16 -6.30 -9.36 -9.04
C TYR A 16 -7.79 -9.15 -9.26
N LEU A 17 -8.57 -9.27 -8.20
CA LEU A 17 -10.02 -9.11 -8.24
C LEU A 17 -10.45 -7.94 -7.33
N ASN A 18 -10.77 -6.79 -7.92
CA ASN A 18 -11.24 -5.59 -7.22
C ASN A 18 -10.28 -5.08 -6.13
N GLY A 19 -9.00 -4.95 -6.42
CA GLY A 19 -8.00 -4.34 -5.54
C GLY A 19 -6.59 -4.84 -5.78
N CYS A 20 -5.61 -3.97 -5.58
CA CYS A 20 -4.18 -4.17 -5.80
C CYS A 20 -3.72 -4.18 -7.28
N GLU A 21 -4.62 -4.22 -8.26
CA GLU A 21 -4.28 -4.16 -9.69
C GLU A 21 -3.57 -2.87 -10.08
N ASP A 22 -3.96 -1.76 -9.46
CA ASP A 22 -3.35 -0.44 -9.64
C ASP A 22 -1.95 -0.36 -9.00
N VAL A 23 -1.79 -0.94 -7.82
CA VAL A 23 -0.50 -1.01 -7.12
C VAL A 23 0.48 -1.88 -7.92
N ASP A 24 0.05 -3.06 -8.38
CA ASP A 24 0.84 -3.96 -9.22
C ASP A 24 1.30 -3.26 -10.52
N LEU A 25 0.40 -2.56 -11.18
CA LEU A 25 0.72 -1.79 -12.38
C LEU A 25 1.80 -0.71 -12.10
N CYS A 26 1.65 0.03 -11.01
CA CYS A 26 2.65 1.03 -10.61
C CYS A 26 4.02 0.41 -10.32
N LEU A 27 4.07 -0.75 -9.69
CA LEU A 27 5.32 -1.47 -9.42
C LEU A 27 5.96 -2.01 -10.71
N ARG A 28 5.15 -2.49 -11.67
CA ARG A 28 5.64 -2.87 -13.01
C ARG A 28 6.23 -1.68 -13.76
N PHE A 29 5.59 -0.51 -13.72
CA PHE A 29 6.15 0.72 -14.28
C PHE A 29 7.50 1.07 -13.66
N ASN A 30 7.62 1.03 -12.34
CA ASN A 30 8.89 1.30 -11.65
C ASN A 30 9.99 0.31 -12.07
N ARG A 31 9.67 -0.98 -12.19
CA ARG A 31 10.63 -2.00 -12.67
C ARG A 31 11.13 -1.72 -14.10
N HIS A 32 10.29 -1.10 -14.94
CA HIS A 32 10.65 -0.67 -16.30
C HIS A 32 11.26 0.74 -16.34
N GLY A 33 11.74 1.27 -15.22
CA GLY A 33 12.43 2.56 -15.15
C GLY A 33 11.53 3.78 -15.30
N THR A 34 10.20 3.61 -15.14
CA THR A 34 9.23 4.71 -15.19
C THR A 34 8.82 5.12 -13.79
N SER A 35 8.89 6.39 -13.46
CA SER A 35 8.47 6.92 -12.16
C SER A 35 6.95 7.11 -12.11
N ASN A 36 6.38 6.85 -10.94
CA ASN A 36 4.99 7.18 -10.62
C ASN A 36 4.95 8.51 -9.85
N TYR A 37 3.95 9.33 -10.15
CA TYR A 37 3.78 10.64 -9.55
C TYR A 37 2.37 10.81 -8.96
N VAL A 38 2.28 11.49 -7.82
CA VAL A 38 1.02 11.95 -7.27
C VAL A 38 0.82 13.39 -7.71
N VAL A 39 -0.30 13.67 -8.38
CA VAL A 39 -0.66 15.02 -8.83
C VAL A 39 -1.62 15.61 -7.81
N HIS A 40 -1.13 16.52 -6.97
CA HIS A 40 -1.89 17.08 -5.84
C HIS A 40 -3.11 17.91 -6.28
N ASP A 41 -3.04 18.54 -7.46
CA ASP A 41 -4.15 19.35 -7.99
C ASP A 41 -5.21 18.51 -8.72
N SER A 42 -4.97 17.21 -8.89
CA SER A 42 -5.94 16.28 -9.48
C SER A 42 -6.71 15.57 -8.38
N ILE A 43 -7.88 16.10 -8.04
CA ILE A 43 -8.70 15.61 -6.94
C ILE A 43 -9.90 14.84 -7.50
N VAL A 44 -10.07 13.60 -7.04
CA VAL A 44 -11.23 12.76 -7.35
C VAL A 44 -11.98 12.42 -6.06
N ILE A 45 -13.28 12.69 -6.05
CA ILE A 45 -14.15 12.30 -4.94
C ILE A 45 -14.53 10.83 -5.12
N HIS A 46 -14.09 10.00 -4.19
CA HIS A 46 -14.37 8.58 -4.21
C HIS A 46 -15.46 8.20 -3.20
N VAL A 47 -16.60 7.69 -3.68
CA VAL A 47 -17.68 7.20 -2.81
C VAL A 47 -17.28 5.84 -2.26
N LYS A 48 -16.91 5.80 -0.98
CA LYS A 48 -16.51 4.55 -0.30
C LYS A 48 -17.71 3.60 -0.17
N GLY A 49 -17.49 2.32 -0.49
CA GLY A 49 -18.49 1.27 -0.26
C GLY A 49 -19.57 1.16 -1.34
N ALA A 50 -19.45 1.88 -2.45
CA ALA A 50 -20.42 1.81 -3.55
C ALA A 50 -20.45 0.43 -4.24
N THR A 51 -19.37 -0.35 -4.17
CA THR A 51 -19.29 -1.69 -4.75
C THR A 51 -19.49 -2.74 -3.67
N GLU A 52 -20.57 -3.50 -3.78
CA GLU A 52 -20.86 -4.64 -2.90
C GLU A 52 -19.77 -5.73 -3.08
N GLY A 53 -19.38 -6.38 -1.97
CA GLY A 53 -18.40 -7.48 -2.01
C GLY A 53 -16.94 -7.08 -2.26
N ARG A 54 -16.61 -5.78 -2.36
CA ARG A 54 -15.25 -5.28 -2.65
C ARG A 54 -14.17 -5.88 -1.73
N LYS A 55 -14.48 -6.10 -0.45
CA LYS A 55 -13.52 -6.63 0.54
C LYS A 55 -13.28 -8.14 0.43
N ARG A 56 -14.10 -8.86 -0.34
CA ARG A 56 -14.08 -10.32 -0.41
C ARG A 56 -12.73 -10.88 -0.84
N PHE A 57 -12.03 -10.18 -1.70
CA PHE A 57 -10.77 -10.64 -2.28
C PHE A 57 -9.52 -9.97 -1.69
N ASN A 58 -9.68 -9.06 -0.72
CA ASN A 58 -8.56 -8.29 -0.17
C ASN A 58 -7.40 -9.16 0.34
N LEU A 59 -7.71 -10.23 1.09
CA LEU A 59 -6.68 -11.12 1.64
C LEU A 59 -5.90 -11.82 0.51
N ARG A 60 -6.61 -12.41 -0.45
CA ARG A 60 -6.02 -13.08 -1.61
C ARG A 60 -5.16 -12.11 -2.44
N ASN A 61 -5.70 -10.94 -2.76
CA ASN A 61 -4.99 -9.92 -3.54
C ASN A 61 -3.72 -9.44 -2.82
N SER A 62 -3.80 -9.23 -1.49
CA SER A 62 -2.63 -8.86 -0.68
C SER A 62 -1.59 -9.97 -0.66
N GLN A 63 -1.98 -11.24 -0.60
CA GLN A 63 -1.04 -12.36 -0.69
C GLN A 63 -0.30 -12.37 -2.03
N ILE A 64 -1.02 -12.29 -3.16
CA ILE A 64 -0.43 -12.22 -4.50
C ILE A 64 0.55 -11.04 -4.61
N LEU A 65 0.14 -9.87 -4.13
CA LEU A 65 0.98 -8.66 -4.16
C LEU A 65 2.25 -8.86 -3.35
N MET A 66 2.17 -9.39 -2.14
CA MET A 66 3.32 -9.61 -1.26
C MET A 66 4.24 -10.73 -1.76
N GLU A 67 3.70 -11.78 -2.38
CA GLU A 67 4.50 -12.83 -3.01
C GLU A 67 5.34 -12.29 -4.18
N ARG A 68 4.76 -11.40 -4.99
CA ARG A 68 5.43 -10.84 -6.18
C ARG A 68 6.38 -9.68 -5.86
N TRP A 69 5.98 -8.81 -4.95
CA TRP A 69 6.58 -7.49 -4.75
C TRP A 69 7.08 -7.24 -3.33
N GLY A 70 6.88 -8.18 -2.41
CA GLY A 70 7.15 -7.96 -0.98
C GLY A 70 8.57 -7.52 -0.68
N GLU A 71 9.57 -8.09 -1.36
CA GLU A 71 10.98 -7.69 -1.18
C GLU A 71 11.24 -6.27 -1.71
N GLN A 72 10.70 -5.95 -2.89
CA GLN A 72 10.86 -4.62 -3.48
C GLN A 72 10.14 -3.55 -2.65
N ILE A 73 8.94 -3.84 -2.14
CA ILE A 73 8.21 -2.92 -1.25
C ILE A 73 9.02 -2.67 0.01
N LYS A 74 9.52 -3.73 0.67
CA LYS A 74 10.33 -3.61 1.88
C LYS A 74 11.65 -2.88 1.65
N SER A 75 12.34 -3.14 0.54
CA SER A 75 13.63 -2.48 0.22
C SER A 75 13.47 -0.99 -0.11
N ASN A 76 12.32 -0.60 -0.64
CA ASN A 76 12.04 0.79 -0.99
C ASN A 76 11.44 1.59 0.17
N GLU A 77 11.03 0.94 1.26
CA GLU A 77 10.46 1.62 2.42
C GLU A 77 11.56 2.35 3.19
N SER A 78 11.52 3.69 3.13
CA SER A 78 12.49 4.51 3.84
C SER A 78 12.25 4.50 5.36
N VAL A 79 13.28 4.81 6.14
CA VAL A 79 13.14 4.99 7.61
C VAL A 79 12.11 6.07 7.94
N THR A 80 11.98 7.08 7.07
CA THR A 80 10.98 8.15 7.21
C THR A 80 9.58 7.61 7.04
N ASP A 81 9.34 6.75 6.01
CA ASP A 81 8.03 6.13 5.78
C ASP A 81 7.65 5.22 6.94
N GLN A 82 8.57 4.41 7.42
CA GLN A 82 8.37 3.54 8.58
C GLN A 82 7.93 4.33 9.82
N ARG A 83 8.58 5.47 10.06
CA ARG A 83 8.21 6.35 11.17
C ARG A 83 6.86 7.00 10.98
N LEU A 84 6.55 7.47 9.77
CA LEU A 84 5.25 8.06 9.45
C LEU A 84 4.13 7.05 9.66
N HIS A 85 4.32 5.82 9.20
CA HIS A 85 3.37 4.71 9.43
C HIS A 85 3.21 4.42 10.93
N ALA A 86 4.32 4.37 11.68
CA ALA A 86 4.31 4.16 13.12
C ALA A 86 3.54 5.26 13.86
N VAL A 87 3.82 6.53 13.57
CA VAL A 87 3.12 7.68 14.15
C VAL A 87 1.61 7.61 13.88
N ASN A 88 1.22 7.36 12.63
CA ASN A 88 -0.18 7.23 12.25
C ASN A 88 -0.87 6.09 13.00
N TYR A 89 -0.20 4.95 13.19
CA TYR A 89 -0.76 3.82 13.92
C TYR A 89 -0.89 4.09 15.41
N ILE A 90 0.10 4.76 16.02
CA ILE A 90 0.07 5.21 17.41
C ILE A 90 -1.10 6.16 17.63
N TYR A 91 -1.19 7.20 16.79
CA TYR A 91 -2.27 8.20 16.86
C TYR A 91 -3.65 7.55 16.73
N ARG A 92 -3.80 6.62 15.79
CA ARG A 92 -5.04 5.84 15.64
C ARG A 92 -5.39 5.04 16.89
N GLY A 93 -4.40 4.44 17.55
CA GLY A 93 -4.58 3.71 18.80
C GLY A 93 -4.99 4.61 19.97
N MET A 94 -4.51 5.85 19.99
CA MET A 94 -4.92 6.83 21.02
C MET A 94 -6.37 7.29 20.83
N ILE A 95 -6.80 7.53 19.58
CA ILE A 95 -8.17 8.03 19.31
C ILE A 95 -9.21 6.89 19.33
N ARG A 96 -8.81 5.69 18.86
CA ARG A 96 -9.69 4.53 18.73
C ARG A 96 -9.01 3.27 19.28
N PRO A 97 -8.86 3.12 20.59
CA PRO A 97 -8.05 2.04 21.19
C PRO A 97 -8.53 0.63 20.82
N PHE A 98 -9.84 0.44 20.65
CA PHE A 98 -10.41 -0.85 20.25
C PHE A 98 -10.31 -1.17 18.74
N SER A 99 -9.76 -0.26 17.95
CA SER A 99 -9.60 -0.43 16.49
C SER A 99 -8.20 -0.88 16.07
N VAL A 100 -7.28 -1.03 17.01
CA VAL A 100 -5.88 -1.40 16.74
C VAL A 100 -5.50 -2.67 17.51
N ASN A 101 -4.56 -3.43 16.93
CA ASN A 101 -3.98 -4.56 17.62
C ASN A 101 -2.90 -4.05 18.59
N LEU A 102 -2.99 -4.44 19.87
CA LEU A 102 -2.09 -3.99 20.94
C LEU A 102 -0.62 -4.29 20.60
N TRP A 103 -0.31 -5.49 20.12
CA TRP A 103 1.07 -5.87 19.77
C TRP A 103 1.63 -5.02 18.64
N LYS A 104 0.85 -4.77 17.60
CA LYS A 104 1.25 -3.87 16.51
C LYS A 104 1.38 -2.43 16.97
N TRP A 105 0.58 -2.01 17.94
CA TRP A 105 0.68 -0.67 18.53
C TRP A 105 1.99 -0.52 19.32
N LEU A 106 2.35 -1.50 20.17
CA LEU A 106 3.62 -1.52 20.88
C LEU A 106 4.82 -1.59 19.93
N GLU A 107 4.70 -2.34 18.85
CA GLU A 107 5.72 -2.39 17.79
C GLU A 107 5.89 -1.02 17.11
N ALA A 108 4.79 -0.32 16.79
CA ALA A 108 4.82 1.02 16.24
C ALA A 108 5.51 2.01 17.20
N VAL A 109 5.25 1.91 18.51
CA VAL A 109 5.94 2.72 19.53
C VAL A 109 7.44 2.42 19.54
N ALA A 110 7.85 1.16 19.48
CA ALA A 110 9.27 0.77 19.43
C ALA A 110 9.97 1.31 18.17
N ILE A 111 9.31 1.31 17.03
CA ILE A 111 9.83 1.90 15.78
C ILE A 111 9.98 3.41 15.92
N TYR A 112 8.97 4.08 16.44
CA TYR A 112 9.01 5.53 16.65
C TYR A 112 10.17 5.94 17.54
N LEU A 113 10.43 5.18 18.62
CA LEU A 113 11.53 5.40 19.55
C LEU A 113 12.89 4.90 19.02
N LYS A 114 13.00 4.41 17.80
CA LYS A 114 14.21 3.81 17.20
C LYS A 114 14.74 2.57 17.92
N ILE A 115 13.94 1.91 18.74
CA ILE A 115 14.34 0.73 19.50
C ILE A 115 14.33 -0.52 18.59
N LYS A 116 13.45 -0.51 17.55
CA LYS A 116 13.32 -1.59 16.58
C LYS A 116 13.44 -1.02 15.17
N LYS A 117 14.23 -1.69 14.31
CA LYS A 117 14.18 -1.48 12.86
C LYS A 117 13.10 -2.39 12.29
N LEU A 118 12.24 -1.87 11.44
CA LEU A 118 11.34 -2.70 10.63
C LEU A 118 12.17 -3.43 9.56
N PHE A 119 11.97 -4.71 9.47
CA PHE A 119 12.47 -5.53 8.38
C PHE A 119 11.38 -5.77 7.38
#